data_b1006c9c7e6b5c6b3c6e24f70b5ff6ef
#
_entry.id   b1006c9c7e6b5c6b3c6e24f70b5ff6ef
#
_cell.length_a   1.000
_cell.length_b   1.000
_cell.length_c   1.000
_cell.angle_alpha   90.00
_cell.angle_beta   90.00
_cell.angle_gamma   90.00
#
_symmetry.space_group_name_H-M   'P 1'
#
loop_
_entity.id
_entity.type
_entity.pdbx_description
1 polymer ?
#
loop_
_entity_poly.entity_id
_entity_poly.type
_entity_poly.pdbx_seq_one_letter_code
_entity_poly.pdbx_strand_id
1 'polypeptide(L)'
;VATGAGKTIITATLSKLTETNGRSLVIVPNKSLVTQTEDDYINCGLDVGVYFGDRKELGKTHTICTWQSLNILDKRHKYGDDVLSLAEFLEGVSTVIVDEVHQAKAEVLKNLLTRNLKNAPIRWGLTGTIPKEKFEFEAIHAAIGPVIGQISAKELQDKGVLSECHVNIVQLIDTPVHKNYQEELKYLVTNDNRIQYLGKLINKIKDSGNTLILVDR
;
A
#
# COMPACT_ATOMS: atom_id res chain seq x y z
N VAL A 1 5.97 9.36 -4.17
CA VAL A 1 6.66 8.63 -5.26
C VAL A 1 5.63 7.91 -6.09
N ALA A 2 5.62 8.11 -7.41
CA ALA A 2 4.65 7.51 -8.33
C ALA A 2 4.62 5.97 -8.26
N THR A 3 3.47 5.37 -8.60
CA THR A 3 3.33 3.92 -8.73
C THR A 3 4.24 3.41 -9.85
N GLY A 4 4.86 2.25 -9.66
CA GLY A 4 5.81 1.68 -10.63
C GLY A 4 7.23 2.28 -10.60
N ALA A 5 7.48 3.31 -9.77
CA ALA A 5 8.77 4.00 -9.68
C ALA A 5 9.82 3.31 -8.77
N GLY A 6 9.63 2.04 -8.43
CA GLY A 6 10.58 1.29 -7.59
C GLY A 6 10.51 1.62 -6.10
N LYS A 7 9.32 1.93 -5.56
CA LYS A 7 9.16 2.21 -4.11
C LYS A 7 9.79 1.13 -3.24
N THR A 8 9.65 -0.15 -3.58
CA THR A 8 10.21 -1.26 -2.79
C THR A 8 11.74 -1.24 -2.75
N ILE A 9 12.39 -0.89 -3.86
CA ILE A 9 13.85 -0.72 -3.88
C ILE A 9 14.27 0.46 -3.00
N ILE A 10 13.50 1.53 -3.00
CA ILE A 10 13.73 2.67 -2.09
C ILE A 10 13.62 2.20 -0.64
N THR A 11 12.58 1.43 -0.28
CA THR A 11 12.42 0.92 1.09
C THR A 11 13.56 -0.02 1.48
N ALA A 12 13.99 -0.91 0.61
CA ALA A 12 15.14 -1.79 0.85
C ALA A 12 16.43 -1.00 1.06
N THR A 13 16.67 0.01 0.22
CA THR A 13 17.84 0.90 0.37
C THR A 13 17.82 1.66 1.68
N LEU A 14 16.68 2.25 2.07
CA LEU A 14 16.52 2.95 3.35
C LEU A 14 16.74 2.01 4.54
N SER A 15 16.20 0.79 4.48
CA SER A 15 16.43 -0.24 5.50
C SER A 15 17.91 -0.57 5.63
N LYS A 16 18.61 -0.74 4.50
CA LYS A 16 20.05 -1.01 4.48
C LYS A 16 20.87 0.12 5.10
N LEU A 17 20.59 1.36 4.73
CA LEU A 17 21.29 2.53 5.25
C LEU A 17 21.12 2.71 6.75
N THR A 18 20.06 2.19 7.34
CA THR A 18 19.73 2.36 8.76
C THR A 18 20.03 1.12 9.63
N GLU A 19 20.56 0.04 9.06
CA GLU A 19 20.90 -1.22 9.78
C GLU A 19 21.75 -0.98 11.04
N THR A 20 22.69 -0.08 10.98
CA THR A 20 23.58 0.24 12.10
C THR A 20 22.87 0.86 13.31
N ASN A 21 21.67 1.39 13.10
CA ASN A 21 20.87 1.99 14.16
C ASN A 21 19.96 0.98 14.89
N GLY A 22 19.81 -0.21 14.36
CA GLY A 22 18.95 -1.28 14.89
C GLY A 22 18.08 -1.92 13.81
N ARG A 23 17.05 -2.64 14.25
CA ARG A 23 16.12 -3.35 13.37
C ARG A 23 15.20 -2.39 12.60
N SER A 24 14.83 -2.77 11.38
CA SER A 24 13.78 -2.08 10.63
C SER A 24 12.48 -2.88 10.58
N LEU A 25 11.37 -2.16 10.68
CA LEU A 25 10.02 -2.67 10.52
C LEU A 25 9.38 -2.03 9.30
N VAL A 26 8.99 -2.85 8.34
CA VAL A 26 8.33 -2.42 7.10
C VAL A 26 6.86 -2.83 7.15
N ILE A 27 5.98 -1.85 7.11
CA ILE A 27 4.54 -2.07 7.17
C ILE A 27 3.96 -1.88 5.78
N VAL A 28 3.37 -2.93 5.23
CA VAL A 28 2.73 -2.93 3.92
C VAL A 28 1.21 -3.14 4.05
N PRO A 29 0.39 -2.71 3.07
CA PRO A 29 -1.06 -2.69 3.21
C PRO A 29 -1.72 -4.07 3.18
N ASN A 30 -1.14 -5.06 2.50
CA ASN A 30 -1.76 -6.38 2.33
C ASN A 30 -0.74 -7.52 2.21
N LYS A 31 -1.24 -8.76 2.30
CA LYS A 31 -0.42 -9.98 2.30
C LYS A 31 0.38 -10.18 1.01
N SER A 32 -0.18 -9.85 -0.15
CA SER A 32 0.50 -10.02 -1.44
C SER A 32 1.74 -9.13 -1.52
N LEU A 33 1.64 -7.91 -1.00
CA LEU A 33 2.78 -6.98 -0.94
C LEU A 33 3.84 -7.41 0.08
N VAL A 34 3.47 -8.15 1.15
CA VAL A 34 4.49 -8.73 2.06
C VAL A 34 5.43 -9.65 1.29
N THR A 35 4.88 -10.62 0.55
CA THR A 35 5.68 -11.59 -0.21
C THR A 35 6.52 -10.90 -1.29
N GLN A 36 5.92 -9.99 -2.05
CA GLN A 36 6.66 -9.24 -3.07
C GLN A 36 7.81 -8.42 -2.46
N THR A 37 7.55 -7.72 -1.35
CA THR A 37 8.58 -6.91 -0.67
C THR A 37 9.67 -7.79 -0.07
N GLU A 38 9.32 -8.98 0.45
CA GLU A 38 10.27 -9.97 0.93
C GLU A 38 11.23 -10.40 -0.19
N ASP A 39 10.70 -10.78 -1.35
CA ASP A 39 11.50 -11.19 -2.51
C ASP A 39 12.47 -10.08 -2.94
N ASP A 40 11.98 -8.83 -3.00
CA ASP A 40 12.81 -7.67 -3.34
C ASP A 40 13.93 -7.43 -2.31
N TYR A 41 13.64 -7.60 -1.01
CA TYR A 41 14.66 -7.49 0.05
C TYR A 41 15.70 -8.60 -0.04
N ILE A 42 15.28 -9.83 -0.28
CA ILE A 42 16.21 -10.98 -0.50
C ILE A 42 17.09 -10.70 -1.71
N ASN A 43 16.52 -10.23 -2.81
CA ASN A 43 17.26 -9.87 -4.03
C ASN A 43 18.27 -8.73 -3.79
N CYS A 44 17.99 -7.85 -2.83
CA CYS A 44 18.93 -6.82 -2.37
C CYS A 44 19.97 -7.32 -1.35
N GLY A 45 19.96 -8.62 -1.01
CA GLY A 45 20.91 -9.24 -0.08
C GLY A 45 20.67 -8.88 1.39
N LEU A 46 19.42 -8.54 1.78
CA LEU A 46 19.07 -8.17 3.15
C LEU A 46 18.61 -9.38 3.97
N ASP A 47 18.96 -9.39 5.27
CA ASP A 47 18.45 -10.37 6.24
C ASP A 47 17.01 -10.01 6.65
N VAL A 48 16.05 -10.58 5.96
CA VAL A 48 14.64 -10.26 6.09
C VAL A 48 13.81 -11.44 6.59
N GLY A 49 12.79 -11.15 7.37
CA GLY A 49 11.74 -12.09 7.75
C GLY A 49 10.37 -11.43 7.68
N VAL A 50 9.33 -12.24 7.69
CA VAL A 50 7.96 -11.78 7.54
C VAL A 50 7.10 -12.13 8.75
N TYR A 51 6.14 -11.24 9.07
CA TYR A 51 5.19 -11.44 10.15
C TYR A 51 3.76 -11.17 9.67
N PHE A 52 3.13 -12.19 9.13
CA PHE A 52 1.72 -12.14 8.71
C PHE A 52 1.11 -13.54 8.61
N GLY A 53 -0.22 -13.65 8.72
CA GLY A 53 -0.92 -14.93 8.60
C GLY A 53 -0.29 -16.01 9.49
N ASP A 54 0.11 -17.13 8.88
CA ASP A 54 0.75 -18.26 9.58
C ASP A 54 2.29 -18.12 9.62
N ARG A 55 2.88 -17.22 8.85
CA ARG A 55 4.32 -16.96 8.85
C ARG A 55 4.69 -15.97 9.95
N LYS A 56 5.51 -16.41 10.91
CA LYS A 56 5.91 -15.68 12.12
C LYS A 56 7.41 -15.74 12.32
N GLU A 57 8.15 -15.14 11.38
CA GLU A 57 9.61 -15.16 11.38
C GLU A 57 10.13 -14.01 12.25
N LEU A 58 10.81 -14.37 13.32
CA LEU A 58 11.38 -13.45 14.31
C LEU A 58 12.91 -13.43 14.22
N GLY A 59 13.52 -12.44 14.86
CA GLY A 59 14.99 -12.38 15.02
C GLY A 59 15.74 -11.89 13.78
N LYS A 60 15.06 -11.39 12.78
CA LYS A 60 15.67 -10.82 11.57
C LYS A 60 15.95 -9.33 11.72
N THR A 61 16.97 -8.85 10.99
CA THR A 61 17.34 -7.43 10.96
C THR A 61 16.22 -6.58 10.37
N HIS A 62 15.58 -7.09 9.32
CA HIS A 62 14.43 -6.44 8.69
C HIS A 62 13.20 -7.33 8.84
N THR A 63 12.09 -6.75 9.26
CA THR A 63 10.82 -7.46 9.38
C THR A 63 9.76 -6.78 8.55
N ILE A 64 9.14 -7.52 7.64
CA ILE A 64 8.02 -7.04 6.82
C ILE A 64 6.72 -7.60 7.40
N CYS A 65 5.74 -6.75 7.60
CA CYS A 65 4.45 -7.14 8.18
C CYS A 65 3.29 -6.31 7.62
N THR A 66 2.08 -6.73 7.95
CA THR A 66 0.89 -5.89 7.78
C THR A 66 0.49 -5.27 9.12
N TRP A 67 -0.10 -4.06 9.11
CA TRP A 67 -0.60 -3.44 10.33
C TRP A 67 -1.71 -4.27 11.00
N GLN A 68 -2.48 -5.04 10.22
CA GLN A 68 -3.49 -5.96 10.72
C GLN A 68 -2.85 -7.06 11.58
N SER A 69 -1.73 -7.61 11.15
CA SER A 69 -1.02 -8.66 11.91
C SER A 69 -0.51 -8.13 13.25
N LEU A 70 -0.01 -6.90 13.28
CA LEU A 70 0.42 -6.26 14.53
C LEU A 70 -0.76 -5.97 15.47
N ASN A 71 -1.90 -5.55 14.93
CA ASN A 71 -3.12 -5.33 15.71
C ASN A 71 -3.67 -6.64 16.28
N ILE A 72 -3.59 -7.74 15.54
CA ILE A 72 -3.99 -9.07 16.03
C ILE A 72 -3.06 -9.52 17.15
N LEU A 73 -1.75 -9.34 17.00
CA LEU A 73 -0.75 -9.65 18.02
C LEU A 73 -1.05 -8.91 19.34
N ASP A 74 -1.25 -7.59 19.26
CA ASP A 74 -1.57 -6.75 20.42
C ASP A 74 -2.85 -7.19 21.12
N LYS A 75 -3.89 -7.54 20.36
CA LYS A 75 -5.16 -8.02 20.92
C LYS A 75 -5.02 -9.39 21.59
N ARG A 76 -4.39 -10.36 20.93
CA ARG A 76 -4.22 -11.71 21.48
C ARG A 76 -3.45 -11.68 22.79
N HIS A 77 -2.37 -10.94 22.87
CA HIS A 77 -1.64 -10.77 24.11
C HIS A 77 -2.51 -10.14 25.23
N LYS A 78 -3.29 -9.10 24.92
CA LYS A 78 -4.21 -8.46 25.87
C LYS A 78 -5.33 -9.39 26.37
N TYR A 79 -5.75 -10.35 25.56
CA TYR A 79 -6.75 -11.35 25.95
C TYR A 79 -6.15 -12.56 26.67
N GLY A 80 -4.85 -12.56 26.95
CA GLY A 80 -4.17 -13.57 27.75
C GLY A 80 -3.70 -14.80 26.96
N ASP A 81 -3.65 -14.71 25.62
CA ASP A 81 -3.01 -15.74 24.82
C ASP A 81 -1.50 -15.74 25.13
N ASP A 82 -0.91 -16.94 25.22
CA ASP A 82 0.54 -17.10 25.36
C ASP A 82 1.25 -16.79 24.03
N VAL A 83 1.31 -15.52 23.71
CA VAL A 83 1.98 -14.98 22.53
C VAL A 83 2.88 -13.84 22.93
N LEU A 84 3.91 -13.62 22.13
CA LEU A 84 4.79 -12.45 22.22
C LEU A 84 3.98 -11.15 22.32
N SER A 85 4.30 -10.29 23.26
CA SER A 85 3.68 -8.97 23.32
C SER A 85 4.11 -8.09 22.15
N LEU A 86 3.29 -7.10 21.80
CA LEU A 86 3.68 -6.14 20.76
C LEU A 86 4.95 -5.37 21.15
N ALA A 87 5.16 -5.09 22.44
CA ALA A 87 6.35 -4.40 22.92
C ALA A 87 7.62 -5.23 22.70
N GLU A 88 7.59 -6.52 23.04
CA GLU A 88 8.69 -7.46 22.77
C GLU A 88 8.95 -7.63 21.28
N PHE A 89 7.89 -7.72 20.46
CA PHE A 89 8.03 -7.79 19.01
C PHE A 89 8.74 -6.56 18.44
N LEU A 90 8.48 -5.38 19.00
CA LEU A 90 9.04 -4.10 18.56
C LEU A 90 10.41 -3.79 19.21
N GLU A 91 10.93 -4.66 20.07
CA GLU A 91 12.23 -4.44 20.71
C GLU A 91 13.34 -4.31 19.67
N GLY A 92 14.20 -3.31 19.83
CA GLY A 92 15.30 -3.01 18.91
C GLY A 92 14.90 -2.39 17.57
N VAL A 93 13.60 -2.12 17.33
CA VAL A 93 13.15 -1.42 16.12
C VAL A 93 13.51 0.06 16.23
N SER A 94 14.44 0.50 15.40
CA SER A 94 14.86 1.89 15.26
C SER A 94 14.29 2.57 14.02
N THR A 95 13.99 1.80 13.01
CA THR A 95 13.49 2.31 11.72
C THR A 95 12.13 1.73 11.40
N VAL A 96 11.18 2.59 11.06
CA VAL A 96 9.83 2.21 10.61
C VAL A 96 9.58 2.77 9.23
N ILE A 97 9.24 1.91 8.30
CA ILE A 97 8.89 2.27 6.93
C ILE A 97 7.44 1.84 6.67
N VAL A 98 6.62 2.76 6.21
CA VAL A 98 5.21 2.48 5.88
C VAL A 98 4.99 2.68 4.40
N ASP A 99 4.71 1.60 3.69
CA ASP A 99 4.29 1.68 2.29
C ASP A 99 2.79 1.99 2.22
N GLU A 100 2.41 2.73 1.18
CA GLU A 100 1.06 3.29 1.00
C GLU A 100 0.56 4.02 2.26
N VAL A 101 1.41 4.91 2.77
CA VAL A 101 1.20 5.62 4.05
C VAL A 101 -0.09 6.46 4.09
N HIS A 102 -0.71 6.76 2.94
CA HIS A 102 -2.03 7.39 2.91
C HIS A 102 -3.11 6.56 3.65
N GLN A 103 -2.89 5.25 3.86
CA GLN A 103 -3.74 4.41 4.69
C GLN A 103 -3.55 4.64 6.20
N ALA A 104 -2.53 5.41 6.62
CA ALA A 104 -2.31 5.77 8.03
C ALA A 104 -3.39 6.69 8.62
N LYS A 105 -4.33 7.16 7.80
CA LYS A 105 -5.59 7.77 8.26
C LYS A 105 -6.47 6.79 9.05
N ALA A 106 -6.34 5.49 8.82
CA ALA A 106 -7.04 4.47 9.59
C ALA A 106 -6.55 4.49 11.05
N GLU A 107 -7.50 4.53 11.98
CA GLU A 107 -7.23 4.73 13.42
C GLU A 107 -6.23 3.71 13.98
N VAL A 108 -6.32 2.45 13.57
CA VAL A 108 -5.43 1.38 14.06
C VAL A 108 -3.98 1.64 13.67
N LEU A 109 -3.70 1.95 12.40
CA LEU A 109 -2.35 2.24 11.93
C LEU A 109 -1.82 3.54 12.55
N LYS A 110 -2.66 4.56 12.66
CA LYS A 110 -2.33 5.81 13.34
C LYS A 110 -1.92 5.55 14.81
N ASN A 111 -2.72 4.80 15.55
CA ASN A 111 -2.42 4.46 16.95
C ASN A 111 -1.13 3.64 17.08
N LEU A 112 -0.89 2.69 16.18
CA LEU A 112 0.36 1.93 16.14
C LEU A 112 1.57 2.86 15.99
N LEU A 113 1.52 3.78 15.03
CA LEU A 113 2.62 4.70 14.74
C LEU A 113 2.84 5.73 15.85
N THR A 114 1.76 6.28 16.43
CA THR A 114 1.86 7.38 17.41
C THR A 114 2.03 6.91 18.85
N ARG A 115 1.68 5.66 19.17
CA ARG A 115 1.78 5.09 20.53
C ARG A 115 2.85 4.02 20.64
N ASN A 116 2.67 2.90 19.91
CA ASN A 116 3.55 1.73 20.06
C ASN A 116 4.94 1.98 19.46
N LEU A 117 5.01 2.67 18.32
CA LEU A 117 6.24 2.99 17.61
C LEU A 117 6.73 4.43 17.86
N LYS A 118 6.19 5.11 18.87
CA LYS A 118 6.53 6.52 19.16
C LYS A 118 8.04 6.76 19.39
N ASN A 119 8.74 5.76 19.88
CA ASN A 119 10.16 5.84 20.19
C ASN A 119 11.09 5.44 19.01
N ALA A 120 10.53 4.97 17.88
CA ALA A 120 11.34 4.72 16.69
C ALA A 120 11.84 6.05 16.11
N PRO A 121 13.17 6.32 16.14
CA PRO A 121 13.72 7.62 15.76
C PRO A 121 13.64 7.88 14.26
N ILE A 122 13.63 6.83 13.44
CA ILE A 122 13.63 6.95 11.98
C ILE A 122 12.30 6.46 11.46
N ARG A 123 11.60 7.33 10.73
CA ARG A 123 10.29 7.03 10.15
C ARG A 123 10.22 7.49 8.73
N TRP A 124 9.80 6.60 7.84
CA TRP A 124 9.60 6.87 6.44
C TRP A 124 8.21 6.44 6.00
N GLY A 125 7.54 7.29 5.27
CA GLY A 125 6.26 6.97 4.62
C GLY A 125 6.38 7.13 3.12
N LEU A 126 5.97 6.12 2.36
CA LEU A 126 5.93 6.15 0.91
C LEU A 126 4.48 6.05 0.44
N THR A 127 4.13 6.81 -0.57
CA THR A 127 2.82 6.71 -1.23
C THR A 127 2.87 7.24 -2.65
N GLY A 128 2.06 6.68 -3.53
CA GLY A 128 1.80 7.22 -4.86
C GLY A 128 0.77 8.36 -4.84
N THR A 129 -0.02 8.46 -3.77
CA THR A 129 -1.15 9.39 -3.69
C THR A 129 -1.14 10.12 -2.35
N ILE A 130 -0.93 11.43 -2.40
CA ILE A 130 -1.05 12.28 -1.20
C ILE A 130 -2.55 12.65 -1.05
N PRO A 131 -3.15 12.44 0.13
CA PRO A 131 -4.54 12.84 0.37
C PRO A 131 -4.75 14.34 0.15
N LYS A 132 -5.85 14.69 -0.50
CA LYS A 132 -6.24 16.09 -0.73
C LYS A 132 -6.95 16.69 0.48
N GLU A 133 -7.60 15.87 1.27
CA GLU A 133 -8.29 16.27 2.49
C GLU A 133 -7.29 16.70 3.56
N LYS A 134 -7.42 17.94 4.03
CA LYS A 134 -6.49 18.52 5.01
C LYS A 134 -6.37 17.67 6.28
N PHE A 135 -7.48 17.16 6.79
CA PHE A 135 -7.49 16.34 8.00
C PHE A 135 -6.71 15.00 7.82
N GLU A 136 -6.87 14.35 6.67
CA GLU A 136 -6.14 13.12 6.37
C GLU A 136 -4.64 13.38 6.21
N PHE A 137 -4.29 14.47 5.55
CA PHE A 137 -2.89 14.91 5.40
C PHE A 137 -2.24 15.19 6.76
N GLU A 138 -2.90 15.95 7.63
CA GLU A 138 -2.42 16.27 8.98
C GLU A 138 -2.26 15.01 9.85
N ALA A 139 -3.14 14.02 9.71
CA ALA A 139 -3.03 12.75 10.42
C ALA A 139 -1.76 11.97 10.02
N ILE A 140 -1.42 11.95 8.74
CA ILE A 140 -0.19 11.34 8.23
C ILE A 140 1.05 12.12 8.70
N HIS A 141 0.99 13.44 8.60
CA HIS A 141 2.05 14.34 9.05
C HIS A 141 2.37 14.13 10.54
N ALA A 142 1.34 14.01 11.38
CA ALA A 142 1.52 13.73 12.81
C ALA A 142 2.09 12.34 13.10
N ALA A 143 1.82 11.34 12.25
CA ALA A 143 2.27 9.96 12.45
C ALA A 143 3.69 9.69 11.92
N ILE A 144 4.06 10.29 10.82
CA ILE A 144 5.33 10.03 10.10
C ILE A 144 6.22 11.28 10.07
N GLY A 145 5.66 12.44 9.72
CA GLY A 145 6.41 13.67 9.52
C GLY A 145 6.06 14.38 8.20
N PRO A 146 6.78 15.45 7.86
CA PRO A 146 6.54 16.24 6.66
C PRO A 146 6.89 15.49 5.38
N VAL A 147 6.30 15.95 4.26
CA VAL A 147 6.72 15.51 2.92
C VAL A 147 8.13 16.06 2.62
N ILE A 148 9.09 15.17 2.47
CA ILE A 148 10.50 15.52 2.24
C ILE A 148 10.92 15.41 0.78
N GLY A 149 10.13 14.73 -0.05
CA GLY A 149 10.41 14.57 -1.47
C GLY A 149 9.19 14.10 -2.24
N GLN A 150 9.07 14.56 -3.47
CA GLN A 150 8.02 14.18 -4.39
C GLN A 150 8.60 14.01 -5.79
N ILE A 151 8.18 12.95 -6.49
CA ILE A 151 8.48 12.75 -7.89
C ILE A 151 7.19 12.31 -8.58
N SER A 152 6.83 12.99 -9.66
CA SER A 152 5.62 12.70 -10.42
C SER A 152 5.82 11.58 -11.43
N ALA A 153 4.71 10.95 -11.87
CA ALA A 153 4.76 9.99 -12.97
C ALA A 153 5.28 10.63 -14.26
N LYS A 154 4.89 11.87 -14.52
CA LYS A 154 5.36 12.64 -15.70
C LYS A 154 6.87 12.79 -15.73
N GLU A 155 7.47 13.21 -14.60
CA GLU A 155 8.94 13.34 -14.51
C GLU A 155 9.66 12.01 -14.74
N LEU A 156 9.08 10.89 -14.29
CA LEU A 156 9.65 9.57 -14.50
C LEU A 156 9.47 9.08 -15.95
N GLN A 157 8.36 9.44 -16.60
CA GLN A 157 8.15 9.19 -18.02
C GLN A 157 9.14 10.01 -18.87
N ASP A 158 9.28 11.29 -18.59
CA ASP A 158 10.22 12.18 -19.30
C ASP A 158 11.68 11.70 -19.16
N LYS A 159 12.00 11.00 -18.05
CA LYS A 159 13.32 10.36 -17.82
C LYS A 159 13.42 8.95 -18.39
N GLY A 160 12.40 8.43 -19.03
CA GLY A 160 12.37 7.05 -19.57
C GLY A 160 12.34 5.94 -18.51
N VAL A 161 12.05 6.27 -17.24
CA VAL A 161 11.94 5.29 -16.14
C VAL A 161 10.57 4.61 -16.14
N LEU A 162 9.52 5.34 -16.47
CA LEU A 162 8.17 4.82 -16.65
C LEU A 162 7.76 4.89 -18.12
N SER A 163 7.00 3.90 -18.56
CA SER A 163 6.38 3.91 -19.89
C SER A 163 5.36 5.06 -20.00
N GLU A 164 5.21 5.56 -21.22
CA GLU A 164 4.14 6.50 -21.52
C GLU A 164 2.77 5.84 -21.28
N CYS A 165 1.84 6.62 -20.76
CA CYS A 165 0.48 6.17 -20.50
C CYS A 165 -0.49 7.14 -21.18
N HIS A 166 -1.30 6.61 -22.10
CA HIS A 166 -2.38 7.35 -22.74
C HIS A 166 -3.71 6.93 -22.11
N VAL A 167 -4.44 7.88 -21.57
CA VAL A 167 -5.75 7.63 -20.96
C VAL A 167 -6.86 8.16 -21.88
N ASN A 168 -7.68 7.26 -22.38
CA ASN A 168 -8.88 7.59 -23.15
C ASN A 168 -10.11 7.38 -22.27
N ILE A 169 -10.85 8.45 -22.01
CA ILE A 169 -12.09 8.40 -21.24
C ILE A 169 -13.26 8.32 -22.24
N VAL A 170 -14.00 7.22 -22.19
CA VAL A 170 -15.23 7.05 -22.98
C VAL A 170 -16.40 7.28 -22.06
N GLN A 171 -17.08 8.41 -22.24
CA GLN A 171 -18.29 8.72 -21.51
C GLN A 171 -19.51 8.18 -22.27
N LEU A 172 -20.25 7.27 -21.66
CA LEU A 172 -21.54 6.84 -22.16
C LEU A 172 -22.60 7.83 -21.63
N ILE A 173 -23.26 8.51 -22.56
CA ILE A 173 -24.37 9.45 -22.21
C ILE A 173 -25.65 8.63 -22.22
N ASP A 174 -26.26 8.51 -21.06
CA ASP A 174 -27.52 7.82 -20.86
C ASP A 174 -28.36 8.62 -19.85
N THR A 175 -29.66 8.69 -20.06
CA THR A 175 -30.57 9.56 -19.29
C THR A 175 -31.67 8.82 -18.53
N PRO A 176 -31.56 7.53 -18.16
CA PRO A 176 -32.60 6.90 -17.36
C PRO A 176 -32.59 7.49 -15.95
N VAL A 177 -33.78 7.68 -15.39
CA VAL A 177 -33.97 8.13 -14.01
C VAL A 177 -34.24 6.89 -13.16
N HIS A 178 -33.40 6.68 -12.15
CA HIS A 178 -33.54 5.57 -11.21
C HIS A 178 -34.01 6.08 -9.85
N LYS A 179 -34.81 5.29 -9.14
CA LYS A 179 -35.35 5.67 -7.82
C LYS A 179 -34.30 5.50 -6.69
N ASN A 180 -33.35 4.60 -6.88
CA ASN A 180 -32.33 4.31 -5.89
C ASN A 180 -31.09 3.68 -6.54
N TYR A 181 -29.99 3.59 -5.77
CA TYR A 181 -28.71 3.03 -6.21
C TYR A 181 -28.82 1.58 -6.72
N GLN A 182 -29.69 0.75 -6.12
CA GLN A 182 -29.80 -0.67 -6.53
C GLN A 182 -30.43 -0.81 -7.91
N GLU A 183 -31.42 0.00 -8.24
CA GLU A 183 -32.03 0.04 -9.58
C GLU A 183 -31.02 0.55 -10.61
N GLU A 184 -30.26 1.58 -10.27
CA GLU A 184 -29.21 2.11 -11.12
C GLU A 184 -28.12 1.06 -11.38
N LEU A 185 -27.61 0.42 -10.32
CA LEU A 185 -26.61 -0.64 -10.43
C LEU A 185 -27.11 -1.79 -11.30
N LYS A 186 -28.35 -2.26 -11.06
CA LYS A 186 -28.95 -3.31 -11.88
C LYS A 186 -29.02 -2.91 -13.35
N TYR A 187 -29.47 -1.70 -13.64
CA TYR A 187 -29.48 -1.15 -15.00
C TYR A 187 -28.09 -1.16 -15.63
N LEU A 188 -27.09 -0.63 -14.93
CA LEU A 188 -25.71 -0.53 -15.41
C LEU A 188 -25.10 -1.89 -15.77
N VAL A 189 -25.41 -2.96 -15.01
CA VAL A 189 -24.84 -4.31 -15.23
C VAL A 189 -25.67 -5.18 -16.16
N THR A 190 -26.94 -4.83 -16.44
CA THR A 190 -27.84 -5.65 -17.29
C THR A 190 -28.27 -4.97 -18.58
N ASN A 191 -27.85 -3.72 -18.82
CA ASN A 191 -28.24 -3.01 -20.05
C ASN A 191 -27.55 -3.62 -21.29
N ASP A 192 -28.29 -4.27 -22.16
CA ASP A 192 -27.77 -4.98 -23.33
C ASP A 192 -27.02 -4.06 -24.30
N ASN A 193 -27.47 -2.84 -24.51
CA ASN A 193 -26.82 -1.88 -25.41
C ASN A 193 -25.43 -1.50 -24.87
N ARG A 194 -25.34 -1.29 -23.57
CA ARG A 194 -24.08 -1.00 -22.88
C ARG A 194 -23.11 -2.18 -22.96
N ILE A 195 -23.58 -3.39 -22.67
CA ILE A 195 -22.79 -4.62 -22.73
C ILE A 195 -22.31 -4.87 -24.17
N GLN A 196 -23.16 -4.72 -25.16
CA GLN A 196 -22.77 -4.88 -26.57
C GLN A 196 -21.73 -3.82 -27.00
N TYR A 197 -21.89 -2.57 -26.54
CA TYR A 197 -20.91 -1.53 -26.83
C TYR A 197 -19.55 -1.86 -26.22
N LEU A 198 -19.51 -2.30 -24.96
CA LEU A 198 -18.28 -2.73 -24.29
C LEU A 198 -17.64 -3.92 -25.02
N GLY A 199 -18.45 -4.90 -25.44
CA GLY A 199 -17.97 -6.03 -26.23
C GLY A 199 -17.32 -5.60 -27.55
N LYS A 200 -17.94 -4.64 -28.26
CA LYS A 200 -17.36 -4.06 -29.50
C LYS A 200 -16.05 -3.33 -29.23
N LEU A 201 -15.98 -2.57 -28.13
CA LEU A 201 -14.76 -1.87 -27.72
C LEU A 201 -13.63 -2.86 -27.42
N ILE A 202 -13.90 -3.90 -26.61
CA ILE A 202 -12.93 -4.96 -26.28
C ILE A 202 -12.45 -5.66 -27.56
N ASN A 203 -13.35 -6.01 -28.47
CA ASN A 203 -12.98 -6.63 -29.74
C ASN A 203 -12.11 -5.73 -30.62
N LYS A 204 -12.26 -4.41 -30.53
CA LYS A 204 -11.43 -3.45 -31.28
C LYS A 204 -10.01 -3.37 -30.75
N ILE A 205 -9.82 -3.57 -29.44
CA ILE A 205 -8.51 -3.39 -28.77
C ILE A 205 -7.78 -4.72 -28.52
N LYS A 206 -8.44 -5.87 -28.63
CA LYS A 206 -7.89 -7.20 -28.27
C LYS A 206 -6.56 -7.54 -28.99
N ASP A 207 -6.37 -7.03 -30.20
CA ASP A 207 -5.21 -7.34 -31.03
C ASP A 207 -4.08 -6.27 -30.86
N SER A 208 -4.29 -5.24 -30.03
CA SER A 208 -3.29 -4.17 -29.79
C SER A 208 -2.24 -4.53 -28.73
N GLY A 209 -2.39 -5.65 -28.04
CA GLY A 209 -1.50 -6.13 -26.99
C GLY A 209 -2.24 -6.81 -25.85
N ASN A 210 -1.56 -7.00 -24.73
CA ASN A 210 -2.18 -7.58 -23.53
C ASN A 210 -3.28 -6.65 -22.98
N THR A 211 -4.48 -7.18 -22.82
CA THR A 211 -5.64 -6.43 -22.34
C THR A 211 -6.03 -6.89 -20.94
N LEU A 212 -6.05 -5.98 -19.96
CA LEU A 212 -6.57 -6.21 -18.62
C LEU A 212 -7.91 -5.48 -18.46
N ILE A 213 -8.95 -6.21 -18.09
CA ILE A 213 -10.29 -5.66 -17.84
C ILE A 213 -10.52 -5.68 -16.33
N LEU A 214 -10.69 -4.52 -15.73
CA LEU A 214 -11.07 -4.37 -14.33
C LEU A 214 -12.55 -4.05 -14.24
N VAL A 215 -13.27 -4.84 -13.46
CA VAL A 215 -14.70 -4.66 -13.18
C VAL A 215 -14.90 -4.56 -11.68
N ASP A 216 -15.77 -3.65 -11.26
CA ASP A 216 -16.27 -3.56 -9.88
C ASP A 216 -17.72 -4.07 -9.84
N ARG A 217 -18.15 -4.60 -8.69
CA ARG A 217 -19.48 -5.20 -8.48
C ARG A 217 -20.36 -4.28 -7.67
#